data_682856d354d8009a7c958b0412db5e81
#
_entry.id   682856d354d8009a7c958b0412db5e81
#
_cell.length_a   1.000
_cell.length_b   1.000
_cell.length_c   1.000
_cell.angle_alpha   90.00
_cell.angle_beta   90.00
_cell.angle_gamma   90.00
#
_symmetry.space_group_name_H-M   'P 1'
#
loop_
_entity.id
_entity.type
_entity.pdbx_description
1 polymer ?
#
loop_
_entity_poly.entity_id
_entity_poly.type
_entity_poly.pdbx_seq_one_letter_code
_entity_poly.pdbx_strand_id
1 'polypeptide(L)'
;MNYSYFPGCTLKTKGAQLDKAGRLAAEKLGFSLCEIPEWQCCGAVYPQANDEIATRLSSVRALMAARDAGQPLVSLCSACHHVLKRVNGDMQHNEDIRVKVNNYLKPETPYEGETKVLHYLEVLRDEIGWDNVRKAVVKPLTGRKIGAYYGCMLLRPSREMQFDDPENPKMLEDFIRAIGAEPVVYAQRNECCGGYMAVENKAYAAKQAQKIMDNASAQGAELLITACPLCSYNLLHNTDGRLPVVYFTELLAEALGCGEEDA
;
A
#
# COMPACT_ATOMS: atom_id res chain seq x y z
N MET A 1 18.12 -6.33 -6.66
CA MET A 1 17.71 -6.42 -5.23
C MET A 1 16.54 -7.36 -5.11
N ASN A 2 16.48 -8.20 -4.04
CA ASN A 2 15.37 -9.13 -3.85
C ASN A 2 14.61 -8.77 -2.57
N TYR A 3 13.29 -8.80 -2.64
CA TYR A 3 12.41 -8.56 -1.51
C TYR A 3 11.44 -9.72 -1.33
N SER A 4 11.24 -10.16 -0.10
CA SER A 4 10.08 -10.98 0.25
C SER A 4 8.81 -10.18 0.01
N TYR A 5 7.84 -10.78 -0.65
CA TYR A 5 6.64 -10.07 -1.09
C TYR A 5 5.38 -10.66 -0.47
N PHE A 6 4.60 -9.77 0.16
CA PHE A 6 3.28 -10.07 0.68
C PHE A 6 2.20 -9.49 -0.26
N PRO A 7 1.58 -10.31 -1.12
CA PRO A 7 0.60 -9.80 -2.08
C PRO A 7 -0.71 -9.36 -1.41
N GLY A 8 -1.16 -10.11 -0.40
CA GLY A 8 -2.46 -9.91 0.23
C GLY A 8 -3.63 -10.42 -0.62
N CYS A 9 -4.80 -10.56 0.03
CA CYS A 9 -5.96 -11.24 -0.56
C CYS A 9 -6.53 -10.53 -1.80
N THR A 10 -6.61 -9.20 -1.79
CA THR A 10 -7.22 -8.46 -2.90
C THR A 10 -6.36 -8.52 -4.17
N LEU A 11 -5.04 -8.39 -4.05
CA LEU A 11 -4.13 -8.43 -5.19
C LEU A 11 -3.98 -9.84 -5.79
N LYS A 12 -4.33 -10.89 -5.04
CA LYS A 12 -4.38 -12.27 -5.56
C LYS A 12 -5.74 -12.65 -6.14
N THR A 13 -6.73 -11.75 -6.06
CA THR A 13 -8.09 -12.02 -6.54
C THR A 13 -8.56 -10.90 -7.48
N LYS A 14 -9.42 -10.01 -7.01
CA LYS A 14 -10.05 -8.95 -7.81
C LYS A 14 -9.08 -7.87 -8.32
N GLY A 15 -7.92 -7.72 -7.69
CA GLY A 15 -6.88 -6.75 -8.06
C GLY A 15 -5.64 -7.41 -8.68
N ALA A 16 -5.76 -8.58 -9.31
CA ALA A 16 -4.62 -9.30 -9.87
C ALA A 16 -3.84 -8.49 -10.93
N GLN A 17 -4.54 -7.65 -11.70
CA GLN A 17 -3.90 -6.73 -12.65
C GLN A 17 -2.99 -5.70 -11.94
N LEU A 18 -3.34 -5.26 -10.74
CA LEU A 18 -2.54 -4.30 -9.96
C LEU A 18 -1.23 -4.94 -9.46
N ASP A 19 -1.31 -6.21 -9.03
CA ASP A 19 -0.16 -7.04 -8.66
C ASP A 19 0.77 -7.26 -9.85
N LYS A 20 0.20 -7.65 -11.00
CA LYS A 20 0.95 -7.90 -12.22
C LYS A 20 1.70 -6.64 -12.68
N ALA A 21 1.02 -5.50 -12.73
CA ALA A 21 1.62 -4.22 -13.06
C ALA A 21 2.78 -3.86 -12.12
N GLY A 22 2.62 -4.09 -10.81
CA GLY A 22 3.66 -3.86 -9.81
C GLY A 22 4.88 -4.76 -10.00
N ARG A 23 4.70 -6.04 -10.34
CA ARG A 23 5.80 -7.00 -10.61
C ARG A 23 6.56 -6.62 -11.87
N LEU A 24 5.87 -6.31 -12.96
CA LEU A 24 6.49 -5.87 -14.21
C LEU A 24 7.30 -4.59 -14.02
N ALA A 25 6.74 -3.62 -13.31
CA ALA A 25 7.43 -2.38 -12.98
C ALA A 25 8.67 -2.63 -12.11
N ALA A 26 8.61 -3.56 -11.15
CA ALA A 26 9.75 -3.96 -10.33
C ALA A 26 10.90 -4.51 -11.18
N GLU A 27 10.59 -5.44 -12.10
CA GLU A 27 11.57 -6.04 -13.03
C GLU A 27 12.24 -4.98 -13.90
N LYS A 28 11.47 -4.05 -14.47
CA LYS A 28 12.01 -2.91 -15.25
C LYS A 28 12.92 -2.00 -14.43
N LEU A 29 12.65 -1.86 -13.13
CA LEU A 29 13.47 -1.06 -12.19
C LEU A 29 14.62 -1.86 -11.55
N GLY A 30 14.81 -3.13 -11.92
CA GLY A 30 15.94 -3.95 -11.51
C GLY A 30 15.82 -4.57 -10.10
N PHE A 31 14.61 -4.76 -9.61
CA PHE A 31 14.38 -5.51 -8.36
C PHE A 31 13.28 -6.57 -8.50
N SER A 32 13.31 -7.57 -7.62
CA SER A 32 12.40 -8.72 -7.68
C SER A 32 11.53 -8.81 -6.44
N LEU A 33 10.27 -9.17 -6.64
CA LEU A 33 9.29 -9.44 -5.60
C LEU A 33 9.09 -10.96 -5.47
N CYS A 34 9.77 -11.57 -4.49
CA CYS A 34 9.68 -12.99 -4.20
C CYS A 34 8.50 -13.25 -3.26
N GLU A 35 7.41 -13.78 -3.79
CA GLU A 35 6.24 -14.07 -2.97
C GLU A 35 6.56 -15.06 -1.86
N ILE A 36 6.23 -14.69 -0.61
CA ILE A 36 6.42 -15.58 0.52
C ILE A 36 5.46 -16.78 0.44
N PRO A 37 5.91 -17.99 0.83
CA PRO A 37 5.05 -19.16 0.81
C PRO A 37 3.96 -19.09 1.89
N GLU A 38 2.84 -19.76 1.65
CA GLU A 38 1.76 -20.00 2.64
C GLU A 38 1.26 -18.77 3.40
N TRP A 39 1.33 -17.58 2.78
CA TRP A 39 0.80 -16.38 3.41
C TRP A 39 -0.72 -16.47 3.60
N GLN A 40 -1.21 -15.86 4.66
CA GLN A 40 -2.63 -15.72 4.97
C GLN A 40 -3.03 -14.25 4.93
N CYS A 41 -4.34 -13.99 4.84
CA CYS A 41 -4.84 -12.60 4.86
C CYS A 41 -4.34 -11.87 6.12
N CYS A 42 -3.89 -10.62 5.95
CA CYS A 42 -3.42 -9.77 7.06
C CYS A 42 -4.52 -9.41 8.06
N GLY A 43 -5.79 -9.65 7.72
CA GLY A 43 -6.94 -9.32 8.57
C GLY A 43 -7.41 -7.86 8.47
N ALA A 44 -6.73 -6.99 7.73
CA ALA A 44 -7.02 -5.57 7.49
C ALA A 44 -7.38 -4.74 8.74
N VAL A 45 -8.49 -5.02 9.39
CA VAL A 45 -9.01 -4.34 10.59
C VAL A 45 -8.71 -5.07 11.91
N TYR A 46 -7.59 -5.76 11.96
CA TYR A 46 -7.20 -6.54 13.15
C TYR A 46 -7.34 -5.82 14.51
N PRO A 47 -7.13 -4.50 14.65
CA PRO A 47 -7.31 -3.81 15.92
C PRO A 47 -8.75 -3.81 16.45
N GLN A 48 -9.72 -4.15 15.59
CA GLN A 48 -11.14 -4.25 15.97
C GLN A 48 -11.57 -5.69 16.30
N ALA A 49 -10.68 -6.66 16.13
CA ALA A 49 -10.98 -8.04 16.46
C ALA A 49 -10.88 -8.31 17.97
N ASN A 50 -11.71 -9.24 18.47
CA ASN A 50 -11.80 -9.54 19.89
C ASN A 50 -10.59 -10.30 20.43
N ASP A 51 -9.91 -11.10 19.61
CA ASP A 51 -8.72 -11.85 20.00
C ASP A 51 -7.46 -11.17 19.48
N GLU A 52 -6.74 -10.55 20.40
CA GLU A 52 -5.52 -9.81 20.05
C GLU A 52 -4.35 -10.69 19.62
N ILE A 53 -4.29 -11.96 20.05
CA ILE A 53 -3.21 -12.87 19.67
C ILE A 53 -3.51 -13.53 18.33
N ALA A 54 -4.69 -14.14 18.17
CA ALA A 54 -5.08 -14.83 16.94
C ALA A 54 -4.99 -13.93 15.71
N THR A 55 -5.35 -12.65 15.85
CA THR A 55 -5.33 -11.67 14.75
C THR A 55 -3.92 -11.31 14.28
N ARG A 56 -2.89 -11.57 15.07
CA ARG A 56 -1.49 -11.29 14.71
C ARG A 56 -0.76 -12.47 14.07
N LEU A 57 -1.24 -13.71 14.30
CA LEU A 57 -0.52 -14.93 13.95
C LEU A 57 -0.18 -15.02 12.45
N SER A 58 -1.14 -14.68 11.57
CA SER A 58 -0.91 -14.70 10.12
C SER A 58 0.17 -13.71 9.69
N SER A 59 0.14 -12.50 10.25
CA SER A 59 1.14 -11.48 9.97
C SER A 59 2.52 -11.87 10.49
N VAL A 60 2.61 -12.44 11.71
CA VAL A 60 3.89 -12.89 12.26
C VAL A 60 4.49 -14.03 11.45
N ARG A 61 3.68 -14.99 10.95
CA ARG A 61 4.18 -16.02 10.02
C ARG A 61 4.80 -15.41 8.76
N ALA A 62 4.14 -14.41 8.17
CA ALA A 62 4.65 -13.71 7.01
C ALA A 62 5.97 -12.96 7.30
N LEU A 63 6.05 -12.31 8.45
CA LEU A 63 7.25 -11.60 8.91
C LEU A 63 8.41 -12.56 9.17
N MET A 64 8.14 -13.70 9.81
CA MET A 64 9.12 -14.76 10.04
C MET A 64 9.65 -15.32 8.71
N ALA A 65 8.78 -15.59 7.74
CA ALA A 65 9.20 -16.10 6.43
C ALA A 65 10.16 -15.12 5.72
N ALA A 66 9.92 -13.82 5.83
CA ALA A 66 10.83 -12.81 5.28
C ALA A 66 12.15 -12.73 6.05
N ARG A 67 12.11 -12.83 7.38
CA ARG A 67 13.32 -12.94 8.23
C ARG A 67 14.18 -14.12 7.81
N ASP A 68 13.56 -15.28 7.69
CA ASP A 68 14.24 -16.54 7.37
C ASP A 68 14.84 -16.53 5.95
N ALA A 69 14.25 -15.76 5.05
CA ALA A 69 14.79 -15.44 3.73
C ALA A 69 15.90 -14.37 3.76
N GLY A 70 16.15 -13.73 4.89
CA GLY A 70 17.10 -12.62 5.02
C GLY A 70 16.73 -11.38 4.20
N GLN A 71 15.43 -11.13 3.97
CA GLN A 71 14.94 -10.09 3.09
C GLN A 71 13.94 -9.16 3.79
N PRO A 72 13.89 -7.86 3.44
CA PRO A 72 12.77 -7.00 3.83
C PRO A 72 11.45 -7.52 3.25
N LEU A 73 10.34 -7.34 3.98
CA LEU A 73 9.01 -7.68 3.52
C LEU A 73 8.34 -6.48 2.87
N VAL A 74 7.96 -6.62 1.59
CA VAL A 74 7.30 -5.57 0.80
C VAL A 74 5.85 -5.92 0.54
N SER A 75 4.99 -4.91 0.58
CA SER A 75 3.59 -4.99 0.14
C SER A 75 3.22 -3.81 -0.74
N LEU A 76 2.35 -4.04 -1.72
CA LEU A 76 1.78 -3.00 -2.57
C LEU A 76 0.50 -2.39 -1.97
N CYS A 77 -0.09 -3.05 -0.99
CA CYS A 77 -1.36 -2.67 -0.38
C CYS A 77 -1.15 -1.90 0.92
N SER A 78 -1.62 -0.66 0.99
CA SER A 78 -1.53 0.18 2.21
C SER A 78 -2.14 -0.48 3.44
N ALA A 79 -3.25 -1.22 3.28
CA ALA A 79 -3.89 -1.92 4.39
C ALA A 79 -3.02 -3.09 4.90
N CYS A 80 -2.44 -3.87 3.99
CA CYS A 80 -1.51 -4.95 4.38
C CYS A 80 -0.24 -4.40 5.01
N HIS A 81 0.34 -3.36 4.41
CA HIS A 81 1.51 -2.68 4.97
C HIS A 81 1.25 -2.17 6.40
N HIS A 82 0.09 -1.52 6.61
CA HIS A 82 -0.32 -1.03 7.91
C HIS A 82 -0.37 -2.13 8.97
N VAL A 83 -1.04 -3.25 8.66
CA VAL A 83 -1.16 -4.36 9.61
C VAL A 83 0.20 -5.00 9.88
N LEU A 84 0.96 -5.32 8.83
CA LEU A 84 2.27 -5.95 8.98
C LEU A 84 3.25 -5.08 9.79
N LYS A 85 3.29 -3.77 9.50
CA LYS A 85 4.19 -2.84 10.20
C LYS A 85 3.80 -2.68 11.67
N ARG A 86 2.51 -2.57 11.98
CA ARG A 86 2.02 -2.46 13.36
C ARG A 86 2.21 -3.76 14.15
N VAL A 87 1.90 -4.91 13.54
CA VAL A 87 2.16 -6.21 14.20
C VAL A 87 3.65 -6.41 14.46
N ASN A 88 4.50 -6.00 13.52
CA ASN A 88 5.94 -6.02 13.72
C ASN A 88 6.38 -5.14 14.90
N GLY A 89 5.83 -3.94 14.99
CA GLY A 89 6.04 -3.03 16.13
C GLY A 89 5.55 -3.61 17.47
N ASP A 90 4.39 -4.30 17.47
CA ASP A 90 3.89 -5.00 18.68
C ASP A 90 4.89 -6.09 19.12
N MET A 91 5.47 -6.85 18.17
CA MET A 91 6.51 -7.86 18.49
C MET A 91 7.79 -7.23 19.05
N GLN A 92 8.15 -6.02 18.62
CA GLN A 92 9.31 -5.28 19.12
C GLN A 92 9.09 -4.72 20.54
N HIS A 93 7.91 -4.11 20.75
CA HIS A 93 7.72 -3.22 21.90
C HIS A 93 6.75 -3.74 22.96
N ASN A 94 6.02 -4.84 22.69
CA ASN A 94 5.09 -5.45 23.65
C ASN A 94 5.51 -6.87 23.98
N GLU A 95 6.16 -7.02 25.14
CA GLU A 95 6.68 -8.32 25.60
C GLU A 95 5.57 -9.36 25.81
N ASP A 96 4.43 -8.96 26.35
CA ASP A 96 3.30 -9.89 26.61
C ASP A 96 2.76 -10.48 25.30
N ILE A 97 2.56 -9.63 24.27
CA ILE A 97 2.15 -10.08 22.93
C ILE A 97 3.22 -10.98 22.33
N ARG A 98 4.48 -10.56 22.36
CA ARG A 98 5.61 -11.32 21.80
C ARG A 98 5.71 -12.71 22.40
N VAL A 99 5.64 -12.82 23.73
CA VAL A 99 5.71 -14.11 24.43
C VAL A 99 4.53 -15.00 24.07
N LYS A 100 3.30 -14.48 24.10
CA LYS A 100 2.09 -15.25 23.76
C LYS A 100 2.09 -15.75 22.32
N VAL A 101 2.47 -14.89 21.37
CA VAL A 101 2.55 -15.23 19.94
C VAL A 101 3.61 -16.29 19.70
N ASN A 102 4.82 -16.13 20.23
CA ASN A 102 5.89 -17.13 20.08
C ASN A 102 5.54 -18.47 20.76
N ASN A 103 4.90 -18.45 21.92
CA ASN A 103 4.42 -19.66 22.59
C ASN A 103 3.36 -20.42 21.78
N TYR A 104 2.52 -19.69 21.03
CA TYR A 104 1.52 -20.29 20.15
C TYR A 104 2.13 -20.84 18.87
N LEU A 105 2.98 -20.07 18.19
CA LEU A 105 3.60 -20.43 16.93
C LEU A 105 4.71 -21.46 17.06
N LYS A 106 5.41 -21.48 18.20
CA LYS A 106 6.55 -22.37 18.50
C LYS A 106 7.62 -22.40 17.40
N PRO A 107 8.10 -21.25 16.93
CA PRO A 107 9.17 -21.23 15.94
C PRO A 107 10.48 -21.78 16.54
N GLU A 108 11.38 -22.29 15.71
CA GLU A 108 12.72 -22.71 16.14
C GLU A 108 13.50 -21.55 16.77
N THR A 109 13.43 -20.37 16.14
CA THR A 109 13.95 -19.12 16.71
C THR A 109 12.79 -18.17 16.96
N PRO A 110 12.58 -17.72 18.23
CA PRO A 110 11.56 -16.74 18.55
C PRO A 110 11.64 -15.50 17.67
N TYR A 111 10.49 -14.95 17.30
CA TYR A 111 10.40 -13.74 16.51
C TYR A 111 10.33 -12.52 17.42
N GLU A 112 11.22 -11.55 17.20
CA GLU A 112 11.33 -10.34 18.02
C GLU A 112 10.98 -9.04 17.27
N GLY A 113 10.47 -9.16 16.03
CA GLY A 113 10.10 -8.01 15.19
C GLY A 113 11.25 -7.46 14.35
N GLU A 114 12.26 -8.26 14.05
CA GLU A 114 13.48 -7.86 13.36
C GLU A 114 13.31 -7.61 11.85
N THR A 115 12.20 -8.04 11.24
CA THR A 115 11.95 -7.87 9.80
C THR A 115 11.69 -6.41 9.44
N LYS A 116 12.41 -5.87 8.46
CA LYS A 116 12.11 -4.55 7.88
C LYS A 116 10.85 -4.66 7.02
N VAL A 117 9.80 -3.92 7.35
CA VAL A 117 8.54 -3.88 6.60
C VAL A 117 8.47 -2.61 5.77
N LEU A 118 8.27 -2.73 4.46
CA LEU A 118 8.24 -1.63 3.51
C LEU A 118 6.95 -1.65 2.67
N HIS A 119 6.43 -0.48 2.38
CA HIS A 119 5.51 -0.30 1.26
C HIS A 119 6.33 -0.19 -0.04
N TYR A 120 5.78 -0.64 -1.15
CA TYR A 120 6.45 -0.54 -2.45
C TYR A 120 6.90 0.90 -2.80
N LEU A 121 6.12 1.90 -2.43
CA LEU A 121 6.50 3.31 -2.59
C LEU A 121 7.75 3.70 -1.78
N GLU A 122 7.96 3.10 -0.60
CA GLU A 122 9.21 3.30 0.17
C GLU A 122 10.40 2.68 -0.56
N VAL A 123 10.22 1.52 -1.21
CA VAL A 123 11.27 0.94 -2.07
C VAL A 123 11.61 1.90 -3.22
N LEU A 124 10.61 2.47 -3.89
CA LEU A 124 10.84 3.42 -4.97
C LEU A 124 11.57 4.68 -4.51
N ARG A 125 11.19 5.24 -3.33
CA ARG A 125 11.81 6.45 -2.79
C ARG A 125 13.20 6.22 -2.26
N ASP A 126 13.36 5.20 -1.38
CA ASP A 126 14.52 5.09 -0.50
C ASP A 126 15.62 4.18 -1.08
N GLU A 127 15.23 3.13 -1.83
CA GLU A 127 16.18 2.14 -2.34
C GLU A 127 16.51 2.40 -3.83
N ILE A 128 15.52 2.73 -4.65
CA ILE A 128 15.72 3.04 -6.08
C ILE A 128 16.07 4.52 -6.26
N GLY A 129 15.34 5.41 -5.59
CA GLY A 129 15.42 6.85 -5.71
C GLY A 129 14.62 7.40 -6.90
N TRP A 130 13.92 8.52 -6.68
CA TRP A 130 13.08 9.14 -7.71
C TRP A 130 13.81 9.50 -9.00
N ASP A 131 15.11 9.81 -8.93
CA ASP A 131 15.92 10.11 -10.12
C ASP A 131 16.11 8.88 -11.02
N ASN A 132 16.27 7.71 -10.45
CA ASN A 132 16.38 6.47 -11.20
C ASN A 132 15.03 6.03 -11.76
N VAL A 133 13.94 6.20 -11.01
CA VAL A 133 12.58 6.01 -11.53
C VAL A 133 12.37 6.92 -12.76
N ARG A 134 12.71 8.20 -12.66
CA ARG A 134 12.59 9.19 -13.73
C ARG A 134 13.38 8.82 -14.99
N LYS A 135 14.61 8.30 -14.80
CA LYS A 135 15.46 7.84 -15.91
C LYS A 135 14.92 6.58 -16.60
N ALA A 136 14.20 5.73 -15.87
CA ALA A 136 13.59 4.52 -16.40
C ALA A 136 12.27 4.76 -17.15
N VAL A 137 11.65 5.94 -16.99
CA VAL A 137 10.42 6.31 -17.67
C VAL A 137 10.67 6.45 -19.17
N VAL A 138 9.93 5.68 -19.98
CA VAL A 138 9.98 5.71 -21.44
C VAL A 138 8.74 6.38 -22.07
N LYS A 139 7.64 6.44 -21.32
CA LYS A 139 6.38 7.11 -21.72
C LYS A 139 5.96 8.09 -20.62
N PRO A 140 6.58 9.29 -20.52
CA PRO A 140 6.22 10.25 -19.49
C PRO A 140 4.75 10.67 -19.63
N LEU A 141 4.04 10.75 -18.53
CA LEU A 141 2.62 11.08 -18.49
C LEU A 141 2.39 12.60 -18.50
N THR A 142 3.11 13.29 -19.40
CA THR A 142 3.15 14.76 -19.50
C THR A 142 1.76 15.36 -19.72
N GLY A 143 1.46 16.41 -18.95
CA GLY A 143 0.21 17.16 -19.03
C GLY A 143 -0.97 16.53 -18.29
N ARG A 144 -0.85 15.31 -17.76
CA ARG A 144 -1.89 14.71 -16.92
C ARG A 144 -1.86 15.32 -15.53
N LYS A 145 -3.00 15.82 -15.06
CA LYS A 145 -3.19 16.37 -13.70
C LYS A 145 -3.74 15.32 -12.78
N ILE A 146 -2.90 14.81 -11.89
CA ILE A 146 -3.17 13.65 -11.07
C ILE A 146 -3.32 14.03 -9.60
N GLY A 147 -4.49 13.75 -9.00
CA GLY A 147 -4.72 13.88 -7.58
C GLY A 147 -4.13 12.69 -6.81
N ALA A 148 -3.21 12.95 -5.88
CA ALA A 148 -2.69 11.93 -4.97
C ALA A 148 -3.73 11.61 -3.89
N TYR A 149 -4.06 10.34 -3.68
CA TYR A 149 -4.93 9.93 -2.57
C TYR A 149 -4.25 8.88 -1.69
N TYR A 150 -3.84 9.31 -0.51
CA TYR A 150 -3.17 8.48 0.50
C TYR A 150 -4.13 7.62 1.32
N GLY A 151 -5.32 8.16 1.60
CA GLY A 151 -6.17 7.60 2.63
C GLY A 151 -5.56 7.74 4.03
N CYS A 152 -5.90 6.83 4.93
CA CYS A 152 -5.48 6.91 6.34
C CYS A 152 -4.34 5.95 6.69
N MET A 153 -4.29 4.74 6.12
CA MET A 153 -3.47 3.64 6.63
C MET A 153 -1.97 3.76 6.35
N LEU A 154 -1.57 4.48 5.32
CA LEU A 154 -0.14 4.76 5.09
C LEU A 154 0.43 5.75 6.11
N LEU A 155 -0.41 6.68 6.58
CA LEU A 155 0.04 7.85 7.32
C LEU A 155 -0.19 7.74 8.84
N ARG A 156 -1.20 6.97 9.26
CA ARG A 156 -1.63 6.95 10.67
C ARG A 156 -1.74 5.52 11.21
N PRO A 157 -1.35 5.27 12.47
CA PRO A 157 -0.69 6.21 13.39
C PRO A 157 0.72 6.59 12.93
N SER A 158 1.06 7.86 12.91
CA SER A 158 2.31 8.35 12.30
C SER A 158 3.58 7.83 12.98
N ARG A 159 3.52 7.60 14.29
CA ARG A 159 4.64 7.07 15.07
C ARG A 159 5.06 5.66 14.61
N GLU A 160 4.09 4.79 14.33
CA GLU A 160 4.33 3.42 13.89
C GLU A 160 4.58 3.36 12.38
N MET A 161 3.84 4.15 11.60
CA MET A 161 3.93 4.08 10.15
C MET A 161 5.19 4.73 9.60
N GLN A 162 5.60 5.88 10.08
CA GLN A 162 6.81 6.61 9.66
C GLN A 162 6.98 6.66 8.12
N PHE A 163 5.85 6.76 7.42
CA PHE A 163 5.82 6.68 5.96
C PHE A 163 6.09 8.04 5.32
N ASP A 164 5.40 9.08 5.83
CA ASP A 164 5.47 10.46 5.36
C ASP A 164 4.87 11.38 6.43
N ASP A 165 4.90 12.69 6.21
CA ASP A 165 4.19 13.67 7.06
C ASP A 165 2.67 13.39 6.97
N PRO A 166 2.00 13.05 8.07
CA PRO A 166 0.58 12.69 8.04
C PRO A 166 -0.33 13.87 7.69
N GLU A 167 0.12 15.11 7.91
CA GLU A 167 -0.67 16.30 7.64
C GLU A 167 -0.36 16.93 6.27
N ASN A 168 0.88 16.77 5.79
CA ASN A 168 1.29 17.28 4.48
C ASN A 168 2.17 16.30 3.72
N PRO A 169 1.64 15.11 3.35
CA PRO A 169 2.41 14.09 2.67
C PRO A 169 2.84 14.52 1.27
N LYS A 170 3.97 13.99 0.81
CA LYS A 170 4.57 14.31 -0.50
C LYS A 170 4.95 13.07 -1.33
N MET A 171 4.94 11.89 -0.73
CA MET A 171 5.37 10.64 -1.35
C MET A 171 4.70 10.37 -2.71
N LEU A 172 3.36 10.48 -2.76
CA LEU A 172 2.61 10.23 -4.01
C LEU A 172 2.76 11.40 -4.99
N GLU A 173 2.86 12.63 -4.52
CA GLU A 173 3.14 13.79 -5.37
C GLU A 173 4.53 13.69 -6.01
N ASP A 174 5.54 13.24 -5.27
CA ASP A 174 6.89 13.02 -5.80
C ASP A 174 6.92 11.84 -6.77
N PHE A 175 6.17 10.78 -6.50
CA PHE A 175 5.94 9.69 -7.43
C PHE A 175 5.31 10.19 -8.74
N ILE A 176 4.23 11.00 -8.66
CA ILE A 176 3.56 11.59 -9.84
C ILE A 176 4.55 12.40 -10.68
N ARG A 177 5.39 13.21 -10.04
CA ARG A 177 6.45 13.97 -10.73
C ARG A 177 7.49 13.04 -11.37
N ALA A 178 7.84 11.95 -10.68
CA ALA A 178 8.83 11.00 -11.19
C ALA A 178 8.37 10.29 -12.47
N ILE A 179 7.08 10.04 -12.63
CA ILE A 179 6.50 9.46 -13.85
C ILE A 179 6.13 10.51 -14.92
N GLY A 180 6.50 11.77 -14.72
CA GLY A 180 6.34 12.86 -15.70
C GLY A 180 4.98 13.54 -15.71
N ALA A 181 4.14 13.33 -14.70
CA ALA A 181 2.82 13.96 -14.56
C ALA A 181 2.83 15.15 -13.58
N GLU A 182 1.72 15.86 -13.49
CA GLU A 182 1.51 17.02 -12.61
C GLU A 182 0.68 16.61 -11.39
N PRO A 183 1.21 16.69 -10.16
CA PRO A 183 0.43 16.41 -8.96
C PRO A 183 -0.54 17.54 -8.64
N VAL A 184 -1.79 17.18 -8.35
CA VAL A 184 -2.81 18.09 -7.83
C VAL A 184 -2.92 17.90 -6.32
N VAL A 185 -2.65 18.96 -5.59
CA VAL A 185 -2.75 18.98 -4.12
C VAL A 185 -4.14 19.46 -3.71
N TYR A 186 -4.82 18.70 -2.86
CA TYR A 186 -6.16 19.01 -2.37
C TYR A 186 -6.32 18.58 -0.91
N ALA A 187 -7.24 19.21 -0.19
CA ALA A 187 -7.33 19.08 1.28
C ALA A 187 -7.72 17.67 1.75
N GLN A 188 -8.53 16.93 0.96
CA GLN A 188 -9.06 15.61 1.36
C GLN A 188 -8.12 14.43 1.03
N ARG A 189 -6.90 14.67 0.53
CA ARG A 189 -6.01 13.62 0.02
C ARG A 189 -5.50 12.63 1.08
N ASN A 190 -5.49 13.03 2.35
CA ASN A 190 -5.05 12.23 3.50
C ASN A 190 -6.17 11.89 4.49
N GLU A 191 -7.44 12.14 4.10
CA GLU A 191 -8.61 11.77 4.88
C GLU A 191 -9.05 10.33 4.60
N CYS A 192 -9.82 9.74 5.53
CA CYS A 192 -10.33 8.37 5.35
C CYS A 192 -11.46 8.32 4.32
N CYS A 193 -11.39 7.37 3.37
CA CYS A 193 -12.48 7.13 2.42
C CYS A 193 -13.75 6.52 3.05
N GLY A 194 -13.69 6.07 4.29
CA GLY A 194 -14.81 5.37 4.93
C GLY A 194 -14.97 3.90 4.50
N GLY A 195 -14.04 3.32 3.73
CA GLY A 195 -14.17 1.98 3.16
C GLY A 195 -14.44 0.87 4.18
N TYR A 196 -13.93 0.98 5.40
CA TYR A 196 -14.23 0.04 6.49
C TYR A 196 -15.70 0.05 6.94
N MET A 197 -16.34 1.20 6.80
CA MET A 197 -17.74 1.36 7.17
C MET A 197 -18.69 0.89 6.08
N ALA A 198 -18.20 0.54 4.89
CA ALA A 198 -19.04 0.25 3.73
C ALA A 198 -19.98 -0.94 3.93
N VAL A 199 -19.60 -1.91 4.79
CA VAL A 199 -20.43 -3.08 5.11
C VAL A 199 -21.53 -2.71 6.11
N GLU A 200 -21.22 -1.86 7.10
CA GLU A 200 -22.14 -1.47 8.15
C GLU A 200 -23.00 -0.24 7.75
N ASN A 201 -22.36 0.74 7.13
CA ASN A 201 -23.00 2.00 6.73
C ASN A 201 -22.51 2.45 5.35
N LYS A 202 -23.10 1.87 4.31
CA LYS A 202 -22.76 2.19 2.91
C LYS A 202 -22.95 3.67 2.58
N ALA A 203 -24.00 4.29 3.12
CA ALA A 203 -24.29 5.71 2.85
C ALA A 203 -23.19 6.63 3.41
N TYR A 204 -22.67 6.32 4.60
CA TYR A 204 -21.54 7.04 5.17
C TYR A 204 -20.28 6.88 4.32
N ALA A 205 -19.95 5.65 3.92
CA ALA A 205 -18.81 5.37 3.07
C ALA A 205 -18.89 6.10 1.72
N ALA A 206 -20.06 6.10 1.09
CA ALA A 206 -20.30 6.84 -0.15
C ALA A 206 -20.14 8.36 0.04
N LYS A 207 -20.67 8.92 1.13
CA LYS A 207 -20.50 10.35 1.45
C LYS A 207 -19.04 10.75 1.61
N GLN A 208 -18.24 9.94 2.32
CA GLN A 208 -16.82 10.23 2.50
C GLN A 208 -16.04 10.11 1.17
N ALA A 209 -16.30 9.06 0.40
CA ALA A 209 -15.67 8.87 -0.91
C ALA A 209 -16.02 10.02 -1.88
N GLN A 210 -17.30 10.44 -1.92
CA GLN A 210 -17.75 11.55 -2.77
C GLN A 210 -17.09 12.88 -2.39
N LYS A 211 -16.95 13.16 -1.10
CA LYS A 211 -16.25 14.37 -0.61
C LYS A 211 -14.79 14.45 -1.10
N ILE A 212 -14.10 13.32 -1.14
CA ILE A 212 -12.73 13.24 -1.69
C ILE A 212 -12.76 13.54 -3.19
N MET A 213 -13.67 12.90 -3.92
CA MET A 213 -13.84 13.06 -5.36
C MET A 213 -14.13 14.52 -5.74
N ASP A 214 -15.09 15.15 -5.03
CA ASP A 214 -15.49 16.54 -5.23
C ASP A 214 -14.33 17.51 -5.00
N ASN A 215 -13.58 17.31 -3.92
CA ASN A 215 -12.47 18.19 -3.56
C ASN A 215 -11.32 18.08 -4.56
N ALA A 216 -10.96 16.88 -4.99
CA ALA A 216 -9.93 16.67 -6.00
C ALA A 216 -10.33 17.28 -7.37
N SER A 217 -11.57 17.05 -7.80
CA SER A 217 -12.12 17.62 -9.04
C SER A 217 -12.14 19.14 -9.02
N ALA A 218 -12.56 19.75 -7.89
CA ALA A 218 -12.58 21.21 -7.72
C ALA A 218 -11.18 21.85 -7.78
N GLN A 219 -10.13 21.09 -7.47
CA GLN A 219 -8.74 21.53 -7.62
C GLN A 219 -8.13 21.20 -8.99
N GLY A 220 -8.93 20.68 -9.92
CA GLY A 220 -8.52 20.43 -11.30
C GLY A 220 -7.80 19.09 -11.52
N ALA A 221 -7.96 18.12 -10.61
CA ALA A 221 -7.53 16.76 -10.90
C ALA A 221 -8.35 16.15 -12.05
N GLU A 222 -7.68 15.43 -12.94
CA GLU A 222 -8.29 14.71 -14.06
C GLU A 222 -8.44 13.22 -13.75
N LEU A 223 -7.66 12.71 -12.80
CA LEU A 223 -7.77 11.37 -12.24
C LEU A 223 -7.20 11.33 -10.81
N LEU A 224 -7.55 10.30 -10.06
CA LEU A 224 -6.98 10.01 -8.74
C LEU A 224 -6.10 8.78 -8.78
N ILE A 225 -4.96 8.83 -8.08
CA ILE A 225 -4.18 7.63 -7.79
C ILE A 225 -4.28 7.25 -6.32
N THR A 226 -4.24 5.95 -6.06
CA THR A 226 -4.18 5.42 -4.70
C THR A 226 -3.26 4.20 -4.60
N ALA A 227 -2.81 3.90 -3.39
CA ALA A 227 -1.99 2.73 -3.06
C ALA A 227 -2.72 1.74 -2.12
N CYS A 228 -4.05 1.87 -2.00
CA CYS A 228 -4.88 1.00 -1.18
C CYS A 228 -6.02 0.42 -2.01
N PRO A 229 -6.07 -0.93 -2.21
CA PRO A 229 -7.14 -1.55 -3.00
C PRO A 229 -8.53 -1.33 -2.40
N LEU A 230 -8.65 -1.22 -1.07
CA LEU A 230 -9.92 -0.90 -0.40
C LEU A 230 -10.37 0.52 -0.73
N CYS A 231 -9.44 1.48 -0.74
CA CYS A 231 -9.75 2.85 -1.13
C CYS A 231 -10.11 2.93 -2.62
N SER A 232 -9.36 2.24 -3.49
CA SER A 232 -9.66 2.14 -4.91
C SER A 232 -11.08 1.63 -5.15
N TYR A 233 -11.44 0.52 -4.50
CA TYR A 233 -12.79 -0.03 -4.60
C TYR A 233 -13.86 0.97 -4.14
N ASN A 234 -13.65 1.62 -2.99
CA ASN A 234 -14.65 2.54 -2.44
C ASN A 234 -14.84 3.79 -3.32
N LEU A 235 -13.75 4.36 -3.82
CA LEU A 235 -13.80 5.51 -4.74
C LEU A 235 -14.43 5.15 -6.09
N LEU A 236 -14.16 3.94 -6.63
CA LEU A 236 -14.72 3.50 -7.90
C LEU A 236 -16.21 3.16 -7.83
N HIS A 237 -16.69 2.58 -6.72
CA HIS A 237 -18.03 1.98 -6.66
C HIS A 237 -19.04 2.77 -5.81
N ASN A 238 -18.58 3.73 -5.01
CA ASN A 238 -19.45 4.48 -4.09
C ASN A 238 -19.37 6.00 -4.31
N THR A 239 -18.98 6.44 -5.52
CA THR A 239 -19.01 7.85 -5.96
C THR A 239 -19.74 7.96 -7.29
N ASP A 240 -19.94 9.20 -7.76
CA ASP A 240 -20.53 9.49 -9.07
C ASP A 240 -19.60 9.20 -10.26
N GLY A 241 -18.36 8.78 -10.00
CA GLY A 241 -17.40 8.39 -11.04
C GLY A 241 -16.86 9.53 -11.89
N ARG A 242 -16.98 10.79 -11.47
CA ARG A 242 -16.53 11.96 -12.27
C ARG A 242 -15.05 12.01 -12.53
N LEU A 243 -14.22 11.36 -11.68
CA LEU A 243 -12.80 11.18 -11.91
C LEU A 243 -12.47 9.68 -11.99
N PRO A 244 -11.69 9.25 -12.98
CA PRO A 244 -11.09 7.91 -12.96
C PRO A 244 -10.24 7.72 -11.71
N VAL A 245 -10.23 6.51 -11.16
CA VAL A 245 -9.37 6.11 -10.05
C VAL A 245 -8.46 4.99 -10.53
N VAL A 246 -7.15 5.22 -10.49
CA VAL A 246 -6.14 4.31 -11.00
C VAL A 246 -5.20 3.90 -9.86
N TYR A 247 -4.70 2.69 -9.89
CA TYR A 247 -3.72 2.26 -8.91
C TYR A 247 -2.32 2.74 -9.30
N PHE A 248 -1.49 3.09 -8.31
CA PHE A 248 -0.17 3.65 -8.59
C PHE A 248 0.73 2.73 -9.42
N THR A 249 0.60 1.39 -9.28
CA THR A 249 1.38 0.42 -10.06
C THR A 249 1.00 0.39 -11.52
N GLU A 250 -0.26 0.65 -11.86
CA GLU A 250 -0.73 0.71 -13.24
C GLU A 250 -0.11 1.90 -13.98
N LEU A 251 -0.10 3.09 -13.34
CA LEU A 251 0.55 4.28 -13.93
C LEU A 251 2.07 4.13 -13.99
N LEU A 252 2.68 3.46 -13.00
CA LEU A 252 4.11 3.16 -13.05
C LEU A 252 4.43 2.25 -14.22
N ALA A 253 3.68 1.17 -14.40
CA ALA A 253 3.86 0.24 -15.51
C ALA A 253 3.66 0.93 -16.88
N GLU A 254 2.62 1.79 -17.01
CA GLU A 254 2.39 2.60 -18.19
C GLU A 254 3.59 3.50 -18.50
N ALA A 255 4.09 4.25 -17.51
CA ALA A 255 5.21 5.15 -17.65
C ALA A 255 6.52 4.43 -18.01
N LEU A 256 6.74 3.23 -17.47
CA LEU A 256 7.90 2.38 -17.75
C LEU A 256 7.77 1.61 -19.08
N GLY A 257 6.65 1.76 -19.80
CA GLY A 257 6.41 1.08 -21.08
C GLY A 257 6.27 -0.44 -20.94
N CYS A 258 5.77 -0.92 -19.81
CA CYS A 258 5.33 -2.31 -19.67
C CYS A 258 4.10 -2.47 -20.58
N GLY A 259 4.25 -3.15 -21.73
CA GLY A 259 3.20 -3.28 -22.74
C GLY A 259 2.08 -4.21 -22.34
N GLU A 260 0.95 -4.17 -23.09
CA GLU A 260 -0.15 -5.12 -22.92
C GLU A 260 0.29 -6.56 -23.23
N GLU A 261 1.37 -6.75 -24.02
CA GLU A 261 1.96 -8.05 -24.33
C GLU A 261 2.75 -8.66 -23.14
N ASP A 262 3.22 -7.81 -22.22
CA ASP A 262 3.90 -8.23 -20.98
C ASP A 262 2.91 -8.39 -19.81
N ALA A 263 1.67 -7.95 -19.96
CA ALA A 263 0.67 -7.87 -18.90
C ALA A 263 -0.29 -9.09 -18.84
#